data_9693e5b4fc7452b5afa78c6abe265f79
#
_entry.id   9693e5b4fc7452b5afa78c6abe265f79
#
_cell.length_a   1.000
_cell.length_b   1.000
_cell.length_c   1.000
_cell.angle_alpha   90.00
_cell.angle_beta   90.00
_cell.angle_gamma   90.00
#
_symmetry.space_group_name_H-M   'P 1'
#
loop_
_entity.id
_entity.type
_entity.pdbx_description
1 polymer ?
#
loop_
_entity_poly.entity_id
_entity_poly.type
_entity_poly.pdbx_seq_one_letter_code
_entity_poly.pdbx_strand_id
1 'polypeptide(L)'
;STGSLPAPVRWSRSERAALSYGYGLSVSAVQLASAYTALANDGVRLQPSLLRLSEPPQGIPAISPTVANDLLNILETSVAAYTGGRRARVEGYRVGGKTGTVRKTGQQGYTTDAYRSVFAGIAPISDPRIVTVVMIDHPKAGEFYGGAVAAPVFSSVTGNALRLLDVPPDHDAE
;
A
#
# COMPACT_ATOMS: atom_id res chain seq x y z
N SER A 1 -16.09 -3.95 5.98
CA SER A 1 -15.69 -4.77 7.14
C SER A 1 -14.66 -4.03 7.95
N THR A 2 -14.71 -4.19 9.25
CA THR A 2 -13.82 -3.47 10.20
C THR A 2 -12.40 -4.04 10.28
N GLY A 3 -12.11 -5.09 9.53
CA GLY A 3 -10.84 -5.80 9.68
C GLY A 3 -10.75 -6.55 11.02
N SER A 4 -9.62 -7.22 11.24
CA SER A 4 -9.31 -7.91 12.50
C SER A 4 -7.82 -7.79 12.78
N LEU A 5 -7.49 -7.28 13.97
CA LEU A 5 -6.13 -7.24 14.48
C LEU A 5 -6.09 -8.05 15.77
N PRO A 6 -5.26 -9.09 15.86
CA PRO A 6 -5.12 -9.87 17.09
C PRO A 6 -4.66 -8.98 18.25
N ALA A 7 -5.18 -9.22 19.45
CA ALA A 7 -4.80 -8.46 20.64
C ALA A 7 -3.30 -8.71 20.98
N PRO A 8 -2.49 -7.66 21.17
CA PRO A 8 -1.03 -7.79 21.32
C PRO A 8 -0.57 -8.48 22.62
N VAL A 9 -1.47 -8.62 23.60
CA VAL A 9 -1.13 -9.05 24.97
C VAL A 9 -0.66 -10.53 25.07
N ARG A 10 -0.83 -11.34 24.01
CA ARG A 10 -0.56 -12.79 24.05
C ARG A 10 0.10 -13.37 22.80
N TRP A 11 0.78 -12.56 21.99
CA TRP A 11 1.41 -13.10 20.79
C TRP A 11 2.55 -14.05 21.12
N SER A 12 2.44 -15.29 20.67
CA SER A 12 3.54 -16.24 20.62
C SER A 12 4.66 -15.77 19.68
N ARG A 13 5.83 -16.38 19.76
CA ARG A 13 6.94 -16.06 18.84
C ARG A 13 6.57 -16.29 17.38
N SER A 14 5.82 -17.34 17.09
CA SER A 14 5.35 -17.67 15.73
C SER A 14 4.33 -16.65 15.21
N GLU A 15 3.40 -16.15 16.04
CA GLU A 15 2.46 -15.12 15.67
C GLU A 15 3.15 -13.77 15.37
N ARG A 16 4.15 -13.38 16.18
CA ARG A 16 4.95 -12.19 15.91
C ARG A 16 5.70 -12.30 14.58
N ALA A 17 6.30 -13.46 14.31
CA ALA A 17 6.95 -13.72 13.04
C ALA A 17 5.94 -13.65 11.89
N ALA A 18 4.77 -14.25 12.01
CA ALA A 18 3.72 -14.22 11.00
C ALA A 18 3.23 -12.80 10.72
N LEU A 19 2.99 -12.00 11.76
CA LEU A 19 2.56 -10.60 11.65
C LEU A 19 3.61 -9.72 10.95
N SER A 20 4.90 -9.99 11.10
CA SER A 20 5.99 -9.20 10.49
C SER A 20 5.97 -9.21 8.95
N TYR A 21 5.35 -10.21 8.34
CA TYR A 21 5.15 -10.30 6.89
C TYR A 21 3.67 -10.31 6.47
N GLY A 22 2.78 -9.84 7.36
CA GLY A 22 1.38 -9.55 7.03
C GLY A 22 0.40 -10.70 7.18
N TYR A 23 0.77 -11.79 7.86
CA TYR A 23 -0.16 -12.87 8.20
C TYR A 23 -0.79 -12.68 9.58
N GLY A 24 -2.00 -13.24 9.76
CA GLY A 24 -2.70 -13.23 11.05
C GLY A 24 -3.47 -11.92 11.34
N LEU A 25 -3.56 -11.00 10.39
CA LEU A 25 -4.41 -9.81 10.46
C LEU A 25 -5.23 -9.65 9.18
N SER A 26 -6.33 -8.92 9.28
CA SER A 26 -7.10 -8.50 8.12
C SER A 26 -7.45 -7.02 8.21
N VAL A 27 -7.32 -6.31 7.09
CA VAL A 27 -7.64 -4.88 6.99
C VAL A 27 -8.43 -4.62 5.71
N SER A 28 -9.27 -3.60 5.70
CA SER A 28 -9.89 -3.10 4.48
C SER A 28 -8.88 -2.29 3.67
N ALA A 29 -9.14 -2.09 2.36
CA ALA A 29 -8.30 -1.24 1.53
C ALA A 29 -8.20 0.20 2.08
N VAL A 30 -9.29 0.73 2.64
CA VAL A 30 -9.30 2.07 3.26
C VAL A 30 -8.44 2.12 4.52
N GLN A 31 -8.47 1.07 5.36
CA GLN A 31 -7.61 1.00 6.54
C GLN A 31 -6.13 0.91 6.15
N LEU A 32 -5.81 0.14 5.09
CA LEU A 32 -4.45 0.06 4.57
C LEU A 32 -4.00 1.41 4.00
N ALA A 33 -4.83 2.09 3.22
CA ALA A 33 -4.54 3.43 2.71
C ALA A 33 -4.31 4.42 3.87
N SER A 34 -5.18 4.41 4.89
CA SER A 34 -5.00 5.25 6.08
C SER A 34 -3.70 4.95 6.83
N ALA A 35 -3.27 3.69 6.91
CA ALA A 35 -1.98 3.34 7.52
C ALA A 35 -0.80 3.90 6.70
N TYR A 36 -0.88 3.84 5.37
CA TYR A 36 0.14 4.39 4.48
C TYR A 36 0.25 5.92 4.55
N THR A 37 -0.82 6.64 4.97
CA THR A 37 -0.69 8.08 5.20
C THR A 37 0.32 8.42 6.30
N ALA A 38 0.57 7.53 7.27
CA ALA A 38 1.61 7.75 8.26
C ALA A 38 3.01 7.78 7.62
N LEU A 39 3.25 6.97 6.59
CA LEU A 39 4.51 7.00 5.84
C LEU A 39 4.62 8.28 4.99
N ALA A 40 3.51 8.68 4.38
CA ALA A 40 3.41 9.82 3.48
C ALA A 40 3.35 11.18 4.21
N ASN A 41 3.29 11.22 5.54
CA ASN A 41 3.05 12.42 6.34
C ASN A 41 3.87 12.38 7.64
N ASP A 42 5.18 12.18 7.53
CA ASP A 42 6.17 12.25 8.61
C ASP A 42 5.80 11.46 9.88
N GLY A 43 5.21 10.29 9.70
CA GLY A 43 4.81 9.41 10.80
C GLY A 43 3.44 9.70 11.38
N VAL A 44 2.71 10.67 10.84
CA VAL A 44 1.39 11.07 11.31
C VAL A 44 0.29 10.46 10.42
N ARG A 45 -0.49 9.54 10.98
CA ARG A 45 -1.60 8.92 10.27
C ARG A 45 -2.79 9.87 10.15
N LEU A 46 -3.31 10.01 8.94
CA LEU A 46 -4.52 10.80 8.67
C LEU A 46 -5.78 9.90 8.69
N GLN A 47 -6.86 10.44 9.20
CA GLN A 47 -8.16 9.78 9.16
C GLN A 47 -8.87 10.14 7.85
N PRO A 48 -9.23 9.16 7.00
CA PRO A 48 -9.91 9.44 5.74
C PRO A 48 -11.33 9.98 5.98
N SER A 49 -11.75 10.94 5.15
CA SER A 49 -13.10 11.47 5.11
C SER A 49 -13.65 11.38 3.70
N LEU A 50 -14.93 11.01 3.56
CA LEU A 50 -15.67 11.09 2.29
C LEU A 50 -16.28 12.48 2.07
N LEU A 51 -16.32 13.29 3.12
CA LEU A 51 -16.81 14.66 3.04
C LEU A 51 -15.63 15.61 2.83
N ARG A 52 -15.86 16.66 2.06
CA ARG A 52 -14.90 17.76 1.95
C ARG A 52 -14.74 18.41 3.33
N LEU A 53 -13.53 18.45 3.82
CA LEU A 53 -13.22 19.12 5.07
C LEU A 53 -12.88 20.59 4.81
N SER A 54 -13.32 21.47 5.71
CA SER A 54 -12.96 22.91 5.70
C SER A 54 -11.53 23.14 6.19
N GLU A 55 -11.01 22.23 7.03
CA GLU A 55 -9.67 22.25 7.58
C GLU A 55 -9.02 20.86 7.43
N PRO A 56 -7.68 20.78 7.37
CA PRO A 56 -6.98 19.50 7.37
C PRO A 56 -7.41 18.61 8.55
N PRO A 57 -7.57 17.30 8.36
CA PRO A 57 -7.95 16.40 9.44
C PRO A 57 -6.85 16.37 10.51
N GLN A 58 -7.27 16.27 11.77
CA GLN A 58 -6.31 16.06 12.86
C GLN A 58 -5.58 14.74 12.67
N GLY A 59 -4.24 14.81 12.62
CA GLY A 59 -3.39 13.65 12.47
C GLY A 59 -3.16 12.93 13.81
N ILE A 60 -2.89 11.64 13.74
CA ILE A 60 -2.55 10.81 14.91
C ILE A 60 -1.11 10.35 14.75
N PRO A 61 -0.17 10.74 15.64
CA PRO A 61 1.20 10.22 15.61
C PRO A 61 1.20 8.69 15.71
N ALA A 62 1.85 8.02 14.77
CA ALA A 62 1.88 6.56 14.68
C ALA A 62 3.31 6.00 14.76
N ILE A 63 4.26 6.65 14.09
CA ILE A 63 5.69 6.30 14.08
C ILE A 63 6.52 7.59 14.07
N SER A 64 7.84 7.49 14.34
CA SER A 64 8.70 8.68 14.24
C SER A 64 8.92 9.10 12.77
N PRO A 65 9.18 10.39 12.51
CA PRO A 65 9.50 10.87 11.16
C PRO A 65 10.68 10.13 10.53
N THR A 66 11.71 9.83 11.30
CA THR A 66 12.89 9.07 10.82
C THR A 66 12.47 7.69 10.31
N VAL A 67 11.66 6.95 11.07
CA VAL A 67 11.17 5.63 10.66
C VAL A 67 10.27 5.73 9.42
N ALA A 68 9.43 6.77 9.33
CA ALA A 68 8.60 7.00 8.14
C ALA A 68 9.44 7.19 6.88
N ASN A 69 10.47 8.05 6.95
CA ASN A 69 11.38 8.32 5.84
C ASN A 69 12.22 7.09 5.45
N ASP A 70 12.73 6.33 6.42
CA ASP A 70 13.45 5.08 6.15
C ASP A 70 12.56 4.07 5.40
N LEU A 71 11.30 3.95 5.82
CA LEU A 71 10.33 3.07 5.15
C LEU A 71 9.96 3.56 3.76
N LEU A 72 9.83 4.88 3.52
CA LEU A 72 9.62 5.43 2.18
C LEU A 72 10.78 5.07 1.24
N ASN A 73 12.03 5.21 1.67
CA ASN A 73 13.21 4.84 0.90
C ASN A 73 13.23 3.33 0.56
N ILE A 74 12.86 2.49 1.52
CA ILE A 74 12.74 1.04 1.30
C ILE A 74 11.64 0.72 0.28
N LEU A 75 10.49 1.38 0.36
CA LEU A 75 9.38 1.19 -0.57
C LEU A 75 9.74 1.67 -1.98
N GLU A 76 10.47 2.77 -2.12
CA GLU A 76 10.97 3.26 -3.41
C GLU A 76 11.95 2.24 -4.02
N THR A 77 12.91 1.76 -3.24
CA THR A 77 13.84 0.70 -3.68
C THR A 77 13.09 -0.56 -4.12
N SER A 78 12.00 -0.91 -3.44
CA SER A 78 11.15 -2.05 -3.81
C SER A 78 10.53 -1.89 -5.20
N VAL A 79 10.14 -0.68 -5.60
CA VAL A 79 9.61 -0.40 -6.93
C VAL A 79 10.73 -0.34 -7.98
N ALA A 80 11.85 0.25 -7.63
CA ALA A 80 12.98 0.43 -8.56
C ALA A 80 13.71 -0.88 -8.88
N ALA A 81 14.01 -1.70 -7.87
CA ALA A 81 14.90 -2.85 -7.98
C ALA A 81 14.21 -4.18 -8.27
N TYR A 82 13.01 -4.41 -7.72
CA TYR A 82 12.37 -5.72 -7.80
C TYR A 82 11.38 -5.84 -8.96
N THR A 83 11.45 -6.93 -9.69
CA THR A 83 10.60 -7.22 -10.87
C THR A 83 9.12 -7.06 -10.56
N GLY A 84 8.66 -7.47 -9.38
CA GLY A 84 7.26 -7.31 -8.94
C GLY A 84 6.83 -5.87 -8.69
N GLY A 85 7.77 -4.96 -8.38
CA GLY A 85 7.51 -3.54 -8.17
C GLY A 85 7.58 -2.71 -9.44
N ARG A 86 8.42 -3.08 -10.41
CA ARG A 86 8.69 -2.29 -11.62
C ARG A 86 7.44 -1.91 -12.42
N ARG A 87 6.42 -2.74 -12.42
CA ARG A 87 5.14 -2.47 -13.11
C ARG A 87 4.29 -1.38 -12.43
N ALA A 88 4.68 -0.94 -11.22
CA ALA A 88 4.06 0.16 -10.51
C ALA A 88 4.69 1.53 -10.83
N ARG A 89 5.77 1.58 -11.60
CA ARG A 89 6.43 2.84 -11.98
C ARG A 89 5.43 3.77 -12.68
N VAL A 90 5.52 5.04 -12.35
CA VAL A 90 4.77 6.12 -12.99
C VAL A 90 5.79 7.03 -13.65
N GLU A 91 5.63 7.26 -14.96
CA GLU A 91 6.54 8.09 -15.72
C GLU A 91 6.59 9.53 -15.18
N GLY A 92 7.80 10.05 -14.95
CA GLY A 92 8.04 11.36 -14.37
C GLY A 92 7.90 11.43 -12.85
N TYR A 93 7.62 10.31 -12.17
CA TYR A 93 7.43 10.33 -10.72
C TYR A 93 8.20 9.22 -10.00
N ARG A 94 8.79 9.59 -8.87
CA ARG A 94 9.35 8.63 -7.91
C ARG A 94 8.21 7.98 -7.14
N VAL A 95 8.19 6.66 -7.11
CA VAL A 95 7.11 5.87 -6.54
C VAL A 95 7.66 4.88 -5.54
N GLY A 96 7.05 4.81 -4.38
CA GLY A 96 7.31 3.78 -3.38
C GLY A 96 6.09 2.89 -3.16
N GLY A 97 6.30 1.60 -3.02
CA GLY A 97 5.18 0.68 -2.80
C GLY A 97 5.55 -0.76 -2.55
N LYS A 98 4.54 -1.55 -2.19
CA LYS A 98 4.67 -2.96 -1.85
C LYS A 98 3.57 -3.79 -2.47
N THR A 99 3.98 -4.90 -3.08
CA THR A 99 3.08 -5.96 -3.55
C THR A 99 2.60 -6.84 -2.39
N GLY A 100 1.39 -7.33 -2.47
CA GLY A 100 0.87 -8.40 -1.64
C GLY A 100 0.15 -9.45 -2.48
N THR A 101 0.29 -10.72 -2.11
CA THR A 101 -0.46 -11.82 -2.73
C THR A 101 -0.91 -12.74 -1.61
N VAL A 102 -2.21 -12.83 -1.41
CA VAL A 102 -2.80 -13.62 -0.34
C VAL A 102 -3.69 -14.70 -0.93
N ARG A 103 -3.49 -15.93 -0.48
CA ARG A 103 -4.37 -17.05 -0.80
C ARG A 103 -5.65 -16.94 0.03
N LYS A 104 -6.81 -17.10 -0.60
CA LYS A 104 -8.09 -17.03 0.11
C LYS A 104 -8.28 -18.29 0.96
N THR A 105 -8.88 -18.12 2.12
CA THR A 105 -9.29 -19.21 3.01
C THR A 105 -10.77 -19.50 2.80
N GLY A 106 -11.12 -20.75 2.56
CA GLY A 106 -12.49 -21.24 2.57
C GLY A 106 -12.85 -21.92 3.89
N GLN A 107 -14.04 -22.53 3.96
CA GLN A 107 -14.52 -23.22 5.17
C GLN A 107 -13.65 -24.43 5.59
N GLN A 108 -12.89 -25.00 4.66
CA GLN A 108 -12.02 -26.17 4.89
C GLN A 108 -10.52 -25.85 4.82
N GLY A 109 -10.14 -24.58 5.01
CA GLY A 109 -8.75 -24.13 4.89
C GLY A 109 -8.48 -23.32 3.62
N TYR A 110 -7.23 -23.34 3.11
CA TYR A 110 -6.88 -22.59 1.90
C TYR A 110 -7.56 -23.16 0.66
N THR A 111 -8.23 -22.30 -0.12
CA THR A 111 -8.77 -22.66 -1.42
C THR A 111 -7.62 -22.85 -2.42
N THR A 112 -7.75 -23.83 -3.33
CA THR A 112 -6.65 -24.22 -4.23
C THR A 112 -6.26 -23.12 -5.23
N ASP A 113 -7.20 -22.29 -5.73
CA ASP A 113 -6.96 -21.38 -6.85
C ASP A 113 -7.55 -19.97 -6.67
N ALA A 114 -7.79 -19.53 -5.43
CA ALA A 114 -8.35 -18.22 -5.18
C ALA A 114 -7.37 -17.31 -4.42
N TYR A 115 -6.95 -16.23 -5.07
CA TYR A 115 -5.98 -15.26 -4.55
C TYR A 115 -6.58 -13.85 -4.47
N ARG A 116 -6.00 -13.03 -3.61
CA ARG A 116 -6.10 -11.56 -3.63
C ARG A 116 -4.76 -10.98 -3.97
N SER A 117 -4.75 -10.16 -5.00
CA SER A 117 -3.58 -9.45 -5.47
C SER A 117 -3.68 -8.01 -5.02
N VAL A 118 -2.68 -7.52 -4.30
CA VAL A 118 -2.68 -6.18 -3.73
C VAL A 118 -1.42 -5.45 -4.14
N PHE A 119 -1.55 -4.15 -4.39
CA PHE A 119 -0.47 -3.20 -4.41
C PHE A 119 -0.87 -1.97 -3.62
N ALA A 120 -0.03 -1.55 -2.68
CA ALA A 120 -0.18 -0.30 -1.94
C ALA A 120 1.06 0.56 -2.17
N GLY A 121 0.88 1.83 -2.50
CA GLY A 121 2.00 2.71 -2.80
C GLY A 121 1.67 4.18 -2.60
N ILE A 122 2.73 4.98 -2.67
CA ILE A 122 2.78 6.42 -2.42
C ILE A 122 3.47 7.08 -3.61
N ALA A 123 2.98 8.22 -4.03
CA ALA A 123 3.60 9.05 -5.06
C ALA A 123 3.20 10.54 -4.92
N PRO A 124 4.08 11.47 -5.28
CA PRO A 124 5.53 11.31 -5.42
C PRO A 124 6.20 10.92 -4.09
N ILE A 125 7.47 10.44 -4.13
CA ILE A 125 8.21 10.14 -2.88
C ILE A 125 8.83 11.39 -2.29
N SER A 126 9.23 12.37 -3.10
CA SER A 126 9.85 13.62 -2.64
C SER A 126 8.88 14.52 -1.87
N ASP A 127 7.61 14.54 -2.27
CA ASP A 127 6.52 15.28 -1.61
C ASP A 127 5.22 14.46 -1.75
N PRO A 128 4.95 13.53 -0.83
CA PRO A 128 3.84 12.61 -0.96
C PRO A 128 2.46 13.29 -1.07
N ARG A 129 1.76 13.03 -2.16
CA ARG A 129 0.45 13.63 -2.46
C ARG A 129 -0.67 12.61 -2.52
N ILE A 130 -0.36 11.38 -2.92
CA ILE A 130 -1.36 10.34 -3.11
C ILE A 130 -0.88 9.04 -2.47
N VAL A 131 -1.78 8.41 -1.74
CA VAL A 131 -1.70 7.01 -1.34
C VAL A 131 -2.72 6.23 -2.17
N THR A 132 -2.27 5.25 -2.93
CA THR A 132 -3.14 4.39 -3.73
C THR A 132 -3.03 2.95 -3.28
N VAL A 133 -4.19 2.31 -3.04
CA VAL A 133 -4.29 0.88 -2.75
C VAL A 133 -5.17 0.22 -3.79
N VAL A 134 -4.58 -0.74 -4.51
CA VAL A 134 -5.28 -1.57 -5.48
C VAL A 134 -5.42 -2.98 -4.93
N MET A 135 -6.65 -3.49 -4.90
CA MET A 135 -6.93 -4.87 -4.52
C MET A 135 -7.78 -5.52 -5.61
N ILE A 136 -7.27 -6.62 -6.16
CA ILE A 136 -7.98 -7.43 -7.17
C ILE A 136 -8.31 -8.77 -6.53
N ASP A 137 -9.59 -9.01 -6.33
CA ASP A 137 -10.09 -10.25 -5.73
C ASP A 137 -10.30 -11.30 -6.82
N HIS A 138 -9.63 -12.43 -6.67
CA HIS A 138 -9.75 -13.59 -7.54
C HIS A 138 -9.45 -13.26 -9.02
N PRO A 139 -8.23 -12.81 -9.36
CA PRO A 139 -7.84 -12.60 -10.75
C PRO A 139 -7.97 -13.91 -11.56
N LYS A 140 -8.53 -13.85 -12.78
CA LYS A 140 -8.86 -15.04 -13.58
C LYS A 140 -8.01 -15.20 -14.85
N ALA A 141 -7.12 -14.25 -15.13
CA ALA A 141 -6.35 -14.22 -16.39
C ALA A 141 -5.04 -15.04 -16.35
N GLY A 142 -4.95 -16.03 -15.47
CA GLY A 142 -3.75 -16.88 -15.32
C GLY A 142 -2.68 -16.32 -14.39
N GLU A 143 -2.60 -15.02 -14.25
CA GLU A 143 -1.68 -14.33 -13.34
C GLU A 143 -2.40 -13.93 -12.04
N PHE A 144 -1.72 -14.11 -10.89
CA PHE A 144 -2.30 -13.79 -9.58
C PHE A 144 -1.36 -13.02 -8.63
N TYR A 145 -0.10 -12.81 -9.04
CA TYR A 145 0.84 -12.03 -8.23
C TYR A 145 0.49 -10.54 -8.23
N GLY A 146 0.55 -9.90 -7.06
CA GLY A 146 0.25 -8.46 -6.91
C GLY A 146 1.06 -7.57 -7.86
N GLY A 147 2.33 -7.90 -8.08
CA GLY A 147 3.19 -7.20 -9.04
C GLY A 147 2.78 -7.37 -10.50
N ALA A 148 2.12 -8.47 -10.85
CA ALA A 148 1.66 -8.72 -12.21
C ALA A 148 0.28 -8.10 -12.48
N VAL A 149 -0.61 -8.11 -11.48
CA VAL A 149 -2.04 -7.81 -11.64
C VAL A 149 -2.41 -6.44 -11.06
N ALA A 150 -1.96 -6.13 -9.83
CA ALA A 150 -2.35 -4.90 -9.14
C ALA A 150 -1.40 -3.71 -9.42
N ALA A 151 -0.10 -3.97 -9.61
CA ALA A 151 0.88 -2.91 -9.85
C ALA A 151 0.65 -2.11 -11.15
N PRO A 152 0.28 -2.72 -12.30
CA PRO A 152 -0.05 -1.95 -13.51
C PRO A 152 -1.27 -1.05 -13.33
N VAL A 153 -2.28 -1.51 -12.59
CA VAL A 153 -3.47 -0.71 -12.27
C VAL A 153 -3.11 0.46 -11.37
N PHE A 154 -2.26 0.23 -10.35
CA PHE A 154 -1.71 1.29 -9.52
C PHE A 154 -1.00 2.35 -10.37
N SER A 155 -0.09 1.94 -11.26
CA SER A 155 0.66 2.85 -12.15
C SER A 155 -0.29 3.74 -12.97
N SER A 156 -1.27 3.13 -13.63
CA SER A 156 -2.23 3.86 -14.46
C SER A 156 -3.09 4.83 -13.64
N VAL A 157 -3.68 4.37 -12.53
CA VAL A 157 -4.56 5.20 -11.69
C VAL A 157 -3.79 6.33 -11.05
N THR A 158 -2.62 6.04 -10.46
CA THR A 158 -1.81 7.05 -9.77
C THR A 158 -1.26 8.09 -10.73
N GLY A 159 -0.74 7.68 -11.89
CA GLY A 159 -0.22 8.62 -12.89
C GLY A 159 -1.29 9.56 -13.44
N ASN A 160 -2.50 9.05 -13.71
CA ASN A 160 -3.61 9.91 -14.13
C ASN A 160 -4.07 10.84 -13.00
N ALA A 161 -4.14 10.36 -11.77
CA ALA A 161 -4.54 11.19 -10.63
C ALA A 161 -3.54 12.32 -10.35
N LEU A 162 -2.23 12.05 -10.42
CA LEU A 162 -1.19 13.09 -10.25
C LEU A 162 -1.31 14.19 -11.30
N ARG A 163 -1.54 13.83 -12.58
CA ARG A 163 -1.77 14.80 -13.64
C ARG A 163 -3.05 15.63 -13.43
N LEU A 164 -4.15 14.98 -13.02
CA LEU A 164 -5.41 15.68 -12.72
C LEU A 164 -5.32 16.62 -11.52
N LEU A 165 -4.39 16.38 -10.61
CA LEU A 165 -4.14 17.22 -9.44
C LEU A 165 -3.02 18.25 -9.68
N ASP A 166 -2.53 18.37 -10.91
CA ASP A 166 -1.44 19.27 -11.29
C ASP A 166 -0.19 19.13 -10.41
N VAL A 167 0.10 17.89 -9.99
CA VAL A 167 1.31 17.59 -9.20
C VAL A 167 2.51 17.57 -10.15
N PRO A 168 3.55 18.39 -9.90
CA PRO A 168 4.73 18.40 -10.77
C PRO A 168 5.50 17.08 -10.67
N PRO A 169 6.13 16.63 -11.77
CA PRO A 169 7.06 15.51 -11.74
C PRO A 169 8.22 15.74 -10.77
N ASP A 170 8.69 14.67 -10.11
CA ASP A 170 9.84 14.67 -9.20
C ASP A 170 10.97 13.75 -9.67
N HIS A 171 10.85 13.23 -10.87
CA HIS A 171 11.85 12.41 -11.54
C HIS A 171 12.07 12.93 -12.96
N ASP A 172 13.35 13.10 -13.37
CA ASP A 172 13.67 13.45 -14.75
C ASP A 172 13.23 12.30 -15.67
N ALA A 173 12.66 12.66 -16.83
CA ALA A 173 12.35 11.68 -17.87
C ALA A 173 13.67 11.10 -18.42
N GLU A 174 13.87 9.80 -18.25
CA GLU A 174 14.97 9.04 -18.87
C GLU A 174 14.80 8.96 -20.39
#